data_f09d03cd7a6e233f7b8ea58763e14997
#
_entry.id   f09d03cd7a6e233f7b8ea58763e14997
#
_cell.length_a   1.000
_cell.length_b   1.000
_cell.length_c   1.000
_cell.angle_alpha   90.00
_cell.angle_beta   90.00
_cell.angle_gamma   90.00
#
_symmetry.space_group_name_H-M   'P 1'
#
loop_
_entity.id
_entity.type
_entity.pdbx_description
1 polymer ?
#
loop_
_entity_poly.entity_id
_entity_poly.type
_entity_poly.pdbx_seq_one_letter_code
_entity_poly.pdbx_strand_id
1 'polypeptide(L)'
;MPSDTLPLATRTLLKQLDLVWLFTEQHVLPRIDEAAVHWEPSSNCVGVRRVDGRLVADWPDETAEVLPEPTIAWLLWHIEWWWTNTVAVCSGGTAVGPDAYEWSGSTDRIRTLHTEWVALLETAGIEKTIVGLMPKPSPLWEVAGWVNFELAKNISEISQVLTRKANTPG
;
A
#
# COMPACT_ATOMS: atom_id res chain seq x y z
N MET A 1 7.03 -11.09 -17.56
CA MET A 1 5.95 -10.92 -18.57
C MET A 1 4.83 -11.87 -18.21
N PRO A 2 3.57 -11.40 -18.01
CA PRO A 2 2.45 -12.31 -17.79
C PRO A 2 2.34 -13.30 -18.96
N SER A 3 2.00 -14.55 -18.64
CA SER A 3 1.83 -15.60 -19.65
C SER A 3 0.70 -15.25 -20.62
N ASP A 4 0.91 -15.45 -21.93
CA ASP A 4 -0.11 -15.24 -22.96
C ASP A 4 -1.35 -16.15 -22.79
N THR A 5 -1.26 -17.14 -21.91
CA THR A 5 -2.37 -18.05 -21.57
C THR A 5 -3.37 -17.46 -20.56
N LEU A 6 -3.00 -16.38 -19.85
CA LEU A 6 -3.89 -15.73 -18.86
C LEU A 6 -5.03 -14.95 -19.55
N PRO A 7 -6.21 -14.82 -18.91
CA PRO A 7 -7.30 -13.97 -19.38
C PRO A 7 -6.84 -12.54 -19.65
N LEU A 8 -7.42 -11.89 -20.65
CA LEU A 8 -7.04 -10.51 -21.03
C LEU A 8 -7.16 -9.54 -19.84
N ALA A 9 -8.21 -9.65 -19.03
CA ALA A 9 -8.40 -8.81 -17.84
C ALA A 9 -7.24 -8.97 -16.85
N THR A 10 -6.84 -10.22 -16.54
CA THR A 10 -5.71 -10.51 -15.66
C THR A 10 -4.42 -9.91 -16.20
N ARG A 11 -4.12 -10.11 -17.49
CA ARG A 11 -2.91 -9.54 -18.12
C ARG A 11 -2.90 -8.00 -18.08
N THR A 12 -4.07 -7.38 -18.30
CA THR A 12 -4.18 -5.91 -18.26
C THR A 12 -3.91 -5.38 -16.86
N LEU A 13 -4.49 -6.00 -15.83
CA LEU A 13 -4.31 -5.59 -14.43
C LEU A 13 -2.86 -5.81 -13.96
N LEU A 14 -2.24 -6.95 -14.31
CA LEU A 14 -0.83 -7.20 -14.04
C LEU A 14 0.07 -6.18 -14.74
N LYS A 15 -0.21 -5.83 -16.00
CA LYS A 15 0.57 -4.81 -16.71
C LYS A 15 0.44 -3.42 -16.10
N GLN A 16 -0.73 -3.05 -15.60
CA GLN A 16 -0.90 -1.80 -14.85
C GLN A 16 -0.10 -1.83 -13.55
N LEU A 17 -0.15 -2.94 -12.81
CA LEU A 17 0.64 -3.13 -11.60
C LEU A 17 2.14 -3.01 -11.90
N ASP A 18 2.62 -3.66 -12.95
CA ASP A 18 4.04 -3.60 -13.37
C ASP A 18 4.51 -2.16 -13.61
N LEU A 19 3.68 -1.31 -14.20
CA LEU A 19 4.01 0.10 -14.44
C LEU A 19 4.17 0.88 -13.12
N VAL A 20 3.23 0.69 -12.19
CA VAL A 20 3.30 1.31 -10.85
C VAL A 20 4.52 0.78 -10.10
N TRP A 21 4.75 -0.53 -10.16
CA TRP A 21 5.85 -1.19 -9.46
C TRP A 21 7.22 -0.77 -9.99
N LEU A 22 7.36 -0.65 -11.31
CA LEU A 22 8.59 -0.15 -11.94
C LEU A 22 8.94 1.26 -11.44
N PHE A 23 7.95 2.16 -11.37
CA PHE A 23 8.13 3.49 -10.80
C PHE A 23 8.52 3.43 -9.32
N THR A 24 7.84 2.57 -8.55
CA THR A 24 8.10 2.36 -7.13
C THR A 24 9.55 1.96 -6.87
N GLU A 25 10.02 0.90 -7.54
CA GLU A 25 11.37 0.35 -7.34
C GLU A 25 12.48 1.26 -7.86
N GLN A 26 12.26 1.97 -8.96
CA GLN A 26 13.31 2.79 -9.56
C GLN A 26 13.38 4.21 -9.01
N HIS A 27 12.26 4.78 -8.59
CA HIS A 27 12.18 6.22 -8.31
C HIS A 27 11.74 6.58 -6.89
N VAL A 28 11.14 5.65 -6.14
CA VAL A 28 10.59 5.94 -4.81
C VAL A 28 11.37 5.23 -3.72
N LEU A 29 11.36 3.89 -3.70
CA LEU A 29 11.97 3.13 -2.61
C LEU A 29 13.47 3.44 -2.39
N PRO A 30 14.31 3.63 -3.42
CA PRO A 30 15.73 3.94 -3.22
C PRO A 30 16.01 5.32 -2.58
N ARG A 31 15.00 6.18 -2.53
CA ARG A 31 15.11 7.53 -1.94
C ARG A 31 14.64 7.58 -0.48
N ILE A 32 14.08 6.47 0.02
CA ILE A 32 13.58 6.39 1.38
C ILE A 32 14.75 6.01 2.30
N ASP A 33 15.24 6.98 3.04
CA ASP A 33 16.23 6.81 4.11
C ASP A 33 15.59 7.01 5.48
N GLU A 34 16.31 6.69 6.55
CA GLU A 34 15.84 6.81 7.92
C GLU A 34 15.37 8.25 8.26
N ALA A 35 16.08 9.26 7.73
CA ALA A 35 15.73 10.66 7.94
C ALA A 35 14.46 11.09 7.18
N ALA A 36 14.13 10.41 6.08
CA ALA A 36 12.93 10.68 5.31
C ALA A 36 11.69 10.00 5.89
N VAL A 37 11.84 8.79 6.43
CA VAL A 37 10.73 7.97 6.92
C VAL A 37 9.86 8.71 7.94
N HIS A 38 10.48 9.40 8.89
CA HIS A 38 9.80 10.12 9.98
C HIS A 38 9.77 11.64 9.80
N TRP A 39 10.16 12.15 8.63
CA TRP A 39 10.09 13.58 8.36
C TRP A 39 8.63 14.05 8.29
N GLU A 40 8.31 15.09 9.08
CA GLU A 40 6.98 15.68 9.17
C GLU A 40 6.84 16.81 8.14
N PRO A 41 5.97 16.65 7.12
CA PRO A 41 5.78 17.67 6.09
C PRO A 41 5.10 18.95 6.60
N SER A 42 4.38 18.87 7.71
CA SER A 42 3.75 20.02 8.40
C SER A 42 3.58 19.73 9.88
N SER A 43 3.09 20.72 10.65
CA SER A 43 2.74 20.54 12.07
C SER A 43 1.46 19.73 12.30
N ASN A 44 0.66 19.48 11.26
CA ASN A 44 -0.55 18.64 11.31
C ASN A 44 -0.28 17.36 10.53
N CYS A 45 0.41 16.39 11.15
CA CYS A 45 0.81 15.15 10.53
C CYS A 45 0.28 13.92 11.24
N VAL A 46 0.06 12.84 10.47
CA VAL A 46 -0.06 11.47 10.97
C VAL A 46 1.21 10.69 10.69
N GLY A 47 1.63 9.90 11.67
CA GLY A 47 2.86 9.12 11.60
C GLY A 47 2.74 7.75 12.25
N VAL A 48 3.87 7.09 12.42
CA VAL A 48 4.00 5.85 13.21
C VAL A 48 4.93 6.14 14.38
N ARG A 49 4.46 5.83 15.58
CA ARG A 49 5.19 6.09 16.83
C ARG A 49 5.46 4.80 17.59
N ARG A 50 6.50 4.80 18.39
CA ARG A 50 6.77 3.70 19.31
C ARG A 50 6.03 3.92 20.62
N VAL A 51 5.07 3.02 20.93
CA VAL A 51 4.30 3.03 22.17
C VAL A 51 4.48 1.65 22.82
N ASP A 52 5.00 1.61 24.04
CA ASP A 52 5.28 0.37 24.79
C ASP A 52 6.05 -0.70 23.97
N GLY A 53 7.03 -0.23 23.19
CA GLY A 53 7.87 -1.10 22.35
C GLY A 53 7.28 -1.48 20.99
N ARG A 54 6.00 -1.21 20.75
CA ARG A 54 5.31 -1.48 19.47
C ARG A 54 5.27 -0.25 18.58
N LEU A 55 5.27 -0.46 17.27
CA LEU A 55 5.02 0.59 16.29
C LEU A 55 3.51 0.75 16.09
N VAL A 56 3.00 1.91 16.44
CA VAL A 56 1.56 2.26 16.38
C VAL A 56 1.38 3.41 15.41
N ALA A 57 0.51 3.22 14.42
CA ALA A 57 0.15 4.27 13.48
C ALA A 57 -0.96 5.18 14.06
N ASP A 58 -0.86 6.46 13.77
CA ASP A 58 -1.94 7.39 14.04
C ASP A 58 -3.12 7.07 13.11
N TRP A 59 -4.34 7.08 13.65
CA TRP A 59 -5.54 7.02 12.81
C TRP A 59 -6.12 8.42 12.67
N PRO A 60 -6.21 8.97 11.46
CA PRO A 60 -6.74 10.33 11.27
C PRO A 60 -8.22 10.40 11.62
N ASP A 61 -8.65 11.53 12.17
CA ASP A 61 -10.08 11.84 12.25
C ASP A 61 -10.57 12.24 10.85
N GLU A 62 -11.29 11.32 10.20
CA GLU A 62 -11.84 11.51 8.86
C GLU A 62 -12.91 12.62 8.78
N THR A 63 -13.40 13.10 9.93
CA THR A 63 -14.40 14.18 10.03
C THR A 63 -13.73 15.55 10.21
N ALA A 64 -12.41 15.61 10.36
CA ALA A 64 -11.67 16.87 10.50
C ALA A 64 -11.82 17.75 9.25
N GLU A 65 -11.98 19.06 9.45
CA GLU A 65 -12.08 20.04 8.36
C GLU A 65 -10.82 20.02 7.46
N VAL A 66 -9.66 19.80 8.09
CA VAL A 66 -8.36 19.65 7.40
C VAL A 66 -7.75 18.33 7.80
N LEU A 67 -7.64 17.43 6.85
CA LEU A 67 -6.99 16.15 7.08
C LEU A 67 -5.49 16.34 7.32
N PRO A 68 -4.90 15.60 8.28
CA PRO A 68 -3.45 15.66 8.52
C PRO A 68 -2.66 15.10 7.33
N GLU A 69 -1.46 15.66 7.12
CA GLU A 69 -0.55 15.17 6.09
C GLU A 69 0.16 13.89 6.59
N PRO A 70 0.25 12.84 5.76
CA PRO A 70 0.93 11.62 6.17
C PRO A 70 2.45 11.77 6.09
N THR A 71 3.16 11.19 7.07
CA THR A 71 4.58 10.90 6.95
C THR A 71 4.82 9.68 6.04
N ILE A 72 6.05 9.49 5.56
CA ILE A 72 6.40 8.29 4.78
C ILE A 72 6.22 7.02 5.63
N ALA A 73 6.54 7.07 6.92
CA ALA A 73 6.30 5.95 7.84
C ALA A 73 4.82 5.52 7.84
N TRP A 74 3.91 6.50 7.92
CA TRP A 74 2.47 6.22 7.90
C TRP A 74 2.02 5.62 6.56
N LEU A 75 2.50 6.17 5.45
CA LEU A 75 2.16 5.67 4.10
C LEU A 75 2.67 4.24 3.88
N LEU A 76 3.90 3.92 4.32
CA LEU A 76 4.45 2.56 4.24
C LEU A 76 3.67 1.58 5.11
N TRP A 77 3.35 1.95 6.36
CA TRP A 77 2.49 1.17 7.24
C TRP A 77 1.11 0.95 6.61
N HIS A 78 0.51 2.00 6.06
CA HIS A 78 -0.81 1.95 5.44
C HIS A 78 -0.83 0.98 4.24
N ILE A 79 0.16 1.08 3.33
CA ILE A 79 0.32 0.15 2.21
C ILE A 79 0.47 -1.28 2.72
N GLU A 80 1.35 -1.52 3.68
CA GLU A 80 1.61 -2.85 4.23
C GLU A 80 0.35 -3.45 4.88
N TRP A 81 -0.39 -2.65 5.66
CA TRP A 81 -1.61 -3.08 6.33
C TRP A 81 -2.72 -3.46 5.35
N TRP A 82 -3.11 -2.55 4.45
CA TRP A 82 -4.23 -2.85 3.55
C TRP A 82 -3.87 -3.95 2.53
N TRP A 83 -2.62 -4.00 2.06
CA TRP A 83 -2.22 -5.00 1.09
C TRP A 83 -2.09 -6.40 1.71
N THR A 84 -1.57 -6.51 2.94
CA THR A 84 -1.58 -7.76 3.71
C THR A 84 -3.00 -8.28 3.89
N ASN A 85 -3.94 -7.41 4.28
CA ASN A 85 -5.36 -7.77 4.43
C ASN A 85 -5.97 -8.22 3.10
N THR A 86 -5.64 -7.54 2.00
CA THR A 86 -6.13 -7.89 0.67
C THR A 86 -5.65 -9.28 0.25
N VAL A 87 -4.35 -9.57 0.37
CA VAL A 87 -3.80 -10.89 0.08
C VAL A 87 -4.43 -11.96 0.96
N ALA A 88 -4.55 -11.71 2.26
CA ALA A 88 -5.16 -12.66 3.21
C ALA A 88 -6.60 -12.99 2.82
N VAL A 89 -7.46 -11.98 2.63
CA VAL A 89 -8.89 -12.19 2.31
C VAL A 89 -9.06 -12.84 0.94
N CYS A 90 -8.30 -12.42 -0.07
CA CYS A 90 -8.35 -13.03 -1.40
C CYS A 90 -7.86 -14.49 -1.40
N SER A 91 -7.03 -14.87 -0.43
CA SER A 91 -6.58 -16.26 -0.21
C SER A 91 -7.50 -17.07 0.69
N GLY A 92 -8.60 -16.50 1.19
CA GLY A 92 -9.58 -17.17 2.05
C GLY A 92 -9.32 -17.03 3.56
N GLY A 93 -8.40 -16.14 3.94
CA GLY A 93 -8.16 -15.74 5.32
C GLY A 93 -9.05 -14.59 5.78
N THR A 94 -8.68 -13.94 6.88
CA THR A 94 -9.40 -12.82 7.49
C THR A 94 -8.52 -11.57 7.58
N ALA A 95 -9.14 -10.39 7.45
CA ALA A 95 -8.47 -9.13 7.68
C ALA A 95 -8.26 -8.86 9.18
N VAL A 96 -7.21 -8.09 9.50
CA VAL A 96 -6.96 -7.56 10.84
C VAL A 96 -7.15 -6.05 10.86
N GLY A 97 -7.70 -5.53 11.96
CA GLY A 97 -7.89 -4.09 12.14
C GLY A 97 -6.54 -3.34 12.24
N PRO A 98 -6.56 -2.03 12.01
CA PRO A 98 -5.35 -1.20 12.03
C PRO A 98 -4.62 -1.25 13.38
N ASP A 99 -5.37 -1.25 14.49
CA ASP A 99 -4.80 -1.31 15.86
C ASP A 99 -4.13 -2.65 16.19
N ALA A 100 -4.53 -3.72 15.50
CA ALA A 100 -3.99 -5.06 15.69
C ALA A 100 -2.84 -5.38 14.72
N TYR A 101 -2.61 -4.53 13.72
CA TYR A 101 -1.57 -4.74 12.72
C TYR A 101 -0.21 -4.29 13.24
N GLU A 102 0.75 -5.19 13.24
CA GLU A 102 2.13 -4.89 13.62
C GLU A 102 2.97 -4.61 12.37
N TRP A 103 3.43 -3.37 12.25
CA TRP A 103 4.23 -2.93 11.11
C TRP A 103 5.65 -3.51 11.15
N SER A 104 6.15 -3.95 10.00
CA SER A 104 7.51 -4.50 9.86
C SER A 104 8.62 -3.44 10.03
N GLY A 105 8.29 -2.17 9.80
CA GLY A 105 9.26 -1.07 9.79
C GLY A 105 10.19 -1.08 8.56
N SER A 106 9.89 -1.89 7.54
CA SER A 106 10.75 -2.11 6.38
C SER A 106 9.96 -2.06 5.07
N THR A 107 10.61 -1.65 3.98
CA THR A 107 10.06 -1.74 2.63
C THR A 107 10.09 -3.16 2.04
N ASP A 108 10.79 -4.10 2.67
CA ASP A 108 10.91 -5.48 2.18
C ASP A 108 9.59 -6.24 2.22
N ARG A 109 8.75 -5.95 3.22
CA ARG A 109 7.41 -6.55 3.27
C ARG A 109 6.54 -6.13 2.08
N ILE A 110 6.64 -4.88 1.64
CA ILE A 110 5.90 -4.38 0.45
C ILE A 110 6.37 -5.13 -0.81
N ARG A 111 7.67 -5.42 -0.95
CA ARG A 111 8.21 -6.25 -2.05
C ARG A 111 7.67 -7.67 -2.01
N THR A 112 7.60 -8.24 -0.81
CA THR A 112 7.00 -9.58 -0.62
C THR A 112 5.53 -9.59 -1.01
N LEU A 113 4.76 -8.58 -0.56
CA LEU A 113 3.34 -8.43 -0.89
C LEU A 113 3.09 -8.29 -2.39
N HIS A 114 3.94 -7.53 -3.10
CA HIS A 114 3.89 -7.46 -4.56
C HIS A 114 4.03 -8.85 -5.19
N THR A 115 5.02 -9.63 -4.75
CA THR A 115 5.27 -10.99 -5.28
C THR A 115 4.09 -11.93 -4.97
N GLU A 116 3.58 -11.91 -3.73
CA GLU A 116 2.43 -12.69 -3.30
C GLU A 116 1.17 -12.34 -4.10
N TRP A 117 0.96 -11.05 -4.36
CA TRP A 117 -0.19 -10.54 -5.10
C TRP A 117 -0.15 -10.93 -6.58
N VAL A 118 1.00 -10.80 -7.24
CA VAL A 118 1.20 -11.26 -8.62
C VAL A 118 0.89 -12.74 -8.74
N ALA A 119 1.47 -13.58 -7.87
CA ALA A 119 1.23 -15.03 -7.86
C ALA A 119 -0.26 -15.37 -7.65
N LEU A 120 -0.96 -14.61 -6.79
CA LEU A 120 -2.40 -14.78 -6.57
C LEU A 120 -3.19 -14.47 -7.84
N LEU A 121 -2.92 -13.35 -8.51
CA LEU A 121 -3.61 -12.97 -9.75
C LEU A 121 -3.34 -13.92 -10.91
N GLU A 122 -2.16 -14.54 -10.96
CA GLU A 122 -1.81 -15.52 -12.00
C GLU A 122 -2.50 -16.88 -11.78
N THR A 123 -2.86 -17.23 -10.56
CA THR A 123 -3.38 -18.55 -10.20
C THR A 123 -4.86 -18.57 -9.85
N ALA A 124 -5.39 -17.48 -9.31
CA ALA A 124 -6.81 -17.39 -8.96
C ALA A 124 -7.66 -17.02 -10.19
N GLY A 125 -8.88 -17.53 -10.25
CA GLY A 125 -9.85 -17.11 -11.27
C GLY A 125 -10.24 -15.66 -11.06
N ILE A 126 -10.05 -14.81 -12.05
CA ILE A 126 -10.27 -13.35 -11.96
C ILE A 126 -11.73 -12.97 -11.64
N GLU A 127 -12.67 -13.86 -11.93
CA GLU A 127 -14.11 -13.72 -11.63
C GLU A 127 -14.48 -14.24 -10.23
N LYS A 128 -13.51 -14.77 -9.45
CA LYS A 128 -13.75 -15.23 -8.08
C LYS A 128 -14.32 -14.09 -7.25
N THR A 129 -15.46 -14.34 -6.59
CA THR A 129 -16.10 -13.37 -5.69
C THR A 129 -15.32 -13.27 -4.37
N ILE A 130 -14.93 -12.06 -4.02
CA ILE A 130 -14.26 -11.71 -2.76
C ILE A 130 -15.28 -11.05 -1.84
N VAL A 131 -15.32 -11.50 -0.58
CA VAL A 131 -16.25 -11.01 0.45
C VAL A 131 -15.45 -10.49 1.62
N GLY A 132 -15.91 -9.37 2.23
CA GLY A 132 -15.31 -8.82 3.46
C GLY A 132 -14.13 -7.88 3.26
N LEU A 133 -13.82 -7.50 2.01
CA LEU A 133 -12.78 -6.52 1.70
C LEU A 133 -13.38 -5.21 1.16
N MET A 134 -14.31 -5.32 0.23
CA MET A 134 -15.02 -4.19 -0.35
C MET A 134 -16.38 -4.01 0.35
N PRO A 135 -17.05 -2.84 0.26
CA PRO A 135 -18.36 -2.60 0.89
C PRO A 135 -19.44 -3.62 0.49
N LYS A 136 -19.27 -4.28 -0.65
CA LYS A 136 -20.12 -5.37 -1.15
C LYS A 136 -19.24 -6.48 -1.71
N PRO A 137 -19.76 -7.73 -1.83
CA PRO A 137 -19.05 -8.78 -2.55
C PRO A 137 -18.69 -8.33 -3.96
N SER A 138 -17.41 -8.45 -4.31
CA SER A 138 -16.86 -7.97 -5.58
C SER A 138 -16.01 -9.05 -6.25
N PRO A 139 -15.98 -9.13 -7.59
CA PRO A 139 -15.08 -10.03 -8.29
C PRO A 139 -13.61 -9.62 -8.09
N LEU A 140 -12.70 -10.58 -8.16
CA LEU A 140 -11.26 -10.34 -7.94
C LEU A 140 -10.69 -9.28 -8.88
N TRP A 141 -11.20 -9.14 -10.11
CA TRP A 141 -10.73 -8.08 -11.02
C TRP A 141 -11.05 -6.66 -10.53
N GLU A 142 -12.18 -6.45 -9.84
CA GLU A 142 -12.50 -5.16 -9.18
C GLU A 142 -11.50 -4.88 -8.05
N VAL A 143 -11.24 -5.88 -7.21
CA VAL A 143 -10.25 -5.79 -6.13
C VAL A 143 -8.86 -5.48 -6.69
N ALA A 144 -8.46 -6.13 -7.78
CA ALA A 144 -7.16 -5.89 -8.40
C ALA A 144 -7.06 -4.47 -9.00
N GLY A 145 -8.13 -3.97 -9.59
CA GLY A 145 -8.20 -2.58 -10.04
C GLY A 145 -8.05 -1.59 -8.90
N TRP A 146 -8.71 -1.86 -7.76
CA TRP A 146 -8.57 -1.05 -6.55
C TRP A 146 -7.15 -1.10 -5.97
N VAL A 147 -6.51 -2.27 -5.91
CA VAL A 147 -5.10 -2.42 -5.47
C VAL A 147 -4.17 -1.57 -6.33
N ASN A 148 -4.31 -1.63 -7.65
CA ASN A 148 -3.49 -0.84 -8.57
C ASN A 148 -3.66 0.67 -8.34
N PHE A 149 -4.91 1.11 -8.13
CA PHE A 149 -5.23 2.50 -7.84
C PHE A 149 -4.66 2.96 -6.49
N GLU A 150 -4.90 2.20 -5.40
CA GLU A 150 -4.41 2.54 -4.07
C GLU A 150 -2.89 2.55 -4.01
N LEU A 151 -2.23 1.58 -4.63
CA LEU A 151 -0.77 1.56 -4.68
C LEU A 151 -0.24 2.79 -5.42
N ALA A 152 -0.77 3.11 -6.60
CA ALA A 152 -0.34 4.27 -7.38
C ALA A 152 -0.53 5.58 -6.60
N LYS A 153 -1.67 5.74 -5.91
CA LYS A 153 -1.97 6.89 -5.05
C LYS A 153 -0.95 7.03 -3.93
N ASN A 154 -0.78 5.98 -3.10
CA ASN A 154 0.12 6.05 -1.95
C ASN A 154 1.59 6.22 -2.36
N ILE A 155 2.04 5.59 -3.43
CA ILE A 155 3.41 5.76 -3.97
C ILE A 155 3.62 7.18 -4.48
N SER A 156 2.61 7.79 -5.11
CA SER A 156 2.68 9.20 -5.54
C SER A 156 2.75 10.15 -4.35
N GLU A 157 2.02 9.87 -3.27
CA GLU A 157 2.08 10.64 -2.01
C GLU A 157 3.49 10.55 -1.39
N ILE A 158 4.08 9.35 -1.29
CA ILE A 158 5.46 9.18 -0.82
C ILE A 158 6.43 10.01 -1.68
N SER A 159 6.30 9.94 -3.00
CA SER A 159 7.16 10.71 -3.93
C SER A 159 7.04 12.23 -3.71
N GLN A 160 5.83 12.73 -3.41
CA GLN A 160 5.60 14.14 -3.10
C GLN A 160 6.26 14.53 -1.77
N VAL A 161 6.13 13.72 -0.70
CA VAL A 161 6.77 13.96 0.59
C VAL A 161 8.29 14.00 0.44
N LEU A 162 8.89 13.04 -0.30
CA LEU A 162 10.32 13.02 -0.61
C LEU A 162 10.79 14.28 -1.35
N THR A 163 9.99 14.75 -2.30
CA THR A 163 10.30 15.96 -3.07
C THR A 163 10.20 17.22 -2.20
N ARG A 164 9.19 17.32 -1.34
CA ARG A 164 9.06 18.44 -0.39
C ARG A 164 10.24 18.47 0.57
N LYS A 165 10.57 17.32 1.19
CA LYS A 165 11.74 17.20 2.08
C LYS A 165 13.02 17.70 1.41
N ALA A 166 13.29 17.27 0.17
CA ALA A 166 14.48 17.66 -0.57
C ALA A 166 14.55 19.17 -0.89
N ASN A 167 13.41 19.86 -0.95
CA ASN A 167 13.31 21.29 -1.23
C ASN A 167 13.13 22.17 0.04
N THR A 168 13.06 21.57 1.21
CA THR A 168 12.94 22.30 2.48
C THR A 168 14.34 22.67 2.96
N PRO A 169 14.66 23.96 3.17
CA PRO A 169 15.94 24.39 3.76
C PRO A 169 16.09 23.76 5.15
N GLY A 170 17.28 23.25 5.47
CA GLY A 170 17.62 22.71 6.78
C GLY A 170 17.79 23.80 7.83
#